data_23d4fc91746564641295b39abc00d155
#
_entry.id   23d4fc91746564641295b39abc00d155
#
_cell.length_a   1.000
_cell.length_b   1.000
_cell.length_c   1.000
_cell.angle_alpha   90.00
_cell.angle_beta   90.00
_cell.angle_gamma   90.00
#
_symmetry.space_group_name_H-M   'P 1'
#
loop_
_entity.id
_entity.type
_entity.pdbx_description
1 polymer ?
#
loop_
_entity_poly.entity_id
_entity_poly.type
_entity_poly.pdbx_seq_one_letter_code
_entity_poly.pdbx_strand_id
1 'polypeptide(L)'
;MEKNVIDLYTLQTHLKTVLEGAFPARLWVKAEISAVKARPGGHCYMELSQSDGNGLVAKVTAIIWSSKFRFLAPYFESETGIPLQAGINVLVQVQVNFSQLYGLSVIVDDIDPQYT
;
A
#
# COMPACT_ATOMS: atom_id res chain seq x y z
N MET A 1 18.65 -9.24 -36.29
CA MET A 1 17.96 -9.57 -35.02
C MET A 1 16.62 -8.89 -35.00
N GLU A 2 15.56 -9.66 -34.82
CA GLU A 2 14.21 -9.08 -34.73
C GLU A 2 14.01 -8.38 -33.40
N LYS A 3 13.27 -7.29 -33.43
CA LYS A 3 12.87 -6.59 -32.23
C LYS A 3 11.52 -7.08 -31.77
N ASN A 4 11.36 -7.32 -30.47
CA ASN A 4 10.05 -7.51 -29.88
C ASN A 4 9.43 -6.15 -29.64
N VAL A 5 8.38 -5.81 -30.36
CA VAL A 5 7.75 -4.48 -30.27
C VAL A 5 6.32 -4.63 -29.77
N ILE A 6 6.05 -3.99 -28.65
CA ILE A 6 4.68 -3.85 -28.11
C ILE A 6 4.45 -2.38 -27.76
N ASP A 7 3.20 -1.96 -27.69
CA ASP A 7 2.90 -0.61 -27.24
C ASP A 7 2.94 -0.53 -25.71
N LEU A 8 2.94 0.68 -25.18
CA LEU A 8 3.06 0.91 -23.74
C LEU A 8 1.86 0.35 -22.98
N TYR A 9 0.67 0.52 -23.49
CA TYR A 9 -0.53 -0.01 -22.84
C TYR A 9 -0.49 -1.54 -22.72
N THR A 10 -0.02 -2.21 -23.77
CA THR A 10 0.14 -3.67 -23.78
C THR A 10 1.18 -4.10 -22.73
N LEU A 11 2.31 -3.39 -22.64
CA LEU A 11 3.31 -3.68 -21.61
C LEU A 11 2.73 -3.50 -20.20
N GLN A 12 2.06 -2.39 -19.94
CA GLN A 12 1.51 -2.10 -18.62
C GLN A 12 0.39 -3.07 -18.24
N THR A 13 -0.44 -3.48 -19.22
CA THR A 13 -1.50 -4.45 -19.00
C THR A 13 -0.91 -5.83 -18.68
N HIS A 14 0.17 -6.21 -19.35
CA HIS A 14 0.85 -7.48 -19.06
C HIS A 14 1.46 -7.46 -17.66
N LEU A 15 2.12 -6.34 -17.28
CA LEU A 15 2.66 -6.19 -15.93
C LEU A 15 1.55 -6.30 -14.88
N LYS A 16 0.41 -5.67 -15.11
CA LYS A 16 -0.74 -5.78 -14.21
C LYS A 16 -1.17 -7.23 -14.02
N THR A 17 -1.35 -7.96 -15.11
CA THR A 17 -1.79 -9.35 -15.07
C THR A 17 -0.79 -10.23 -14.31
N VAL A 18 0.49 -10.09 -14.62
CA VAL A 18 1.55 -10.88 -13.97
C VAL A 18 1.66 -10.56 -12.49
N LEU A 19 1.73 -9.28 -12.13
CA LEU A 19 1.92 -8.86 -10.74
C LEU A 19 0.71 -9.21 -9.87
N GLU A 20 -0.50 -8.93 -10.34
CA GLU A 20 -1.70 -9.21 -9.55
C GLU A 20 -1.99 -10.70 -9.46
N GLY A 21 -1.59 -11.49 -10.46
CA GLY A 21 -1.73 -12.95 -10.46
C GLY A 21 -0.65 -13.70 -9.69
N ALA A 22 0.51 -13.06 -9.46
CA ALA A 22 1.66 -13.71 -8.81
C ALA A 22 1.56 -13.76 -7.29
N PHE A 23 0.71 -12.94 -6.68
CA PHE A 23 0.60 -12.83 -5.22
C PHE A 23 -0.73 -13.42 -4.74
N PRO A 24 -0.79 -13.92 -3.49
CA PRO A 24 -2.07 -14.27 -2.88
C PRO A 24 -2.97 -13.05 -2.83
N ALA A 25 -4.29 -13.30 -2.75
CA ALA A 25 -5.29 -12.23 -2.72
C ALA A 25 -5.02 -11.20 -1.62
N ARG A 26 -4.47 -11.64 -0.47
CA ARG A 26 -4.11 -10.77 0.64
C ARG A 26 -2.82 -11.24 1.29
N LEU A 27 -1.99 -10.25 1.68
CA LEU A 27 -0.72 -10.44 2.37
C LEU A 27 -0.67 -9.54 3.59
N TRP A 28 -0.02 -10.00 4.66
CA TRP A 28 0.33 -9.14 5.80
C TRP A 28 1.74 -8.61 5.60
N VAL A 29 1.89 -7.29 5.65
CA VAL A 29 3.16 -6.61 5.40
C VAL A 29 3.51 -5.72 6.58
N LYS A 30 4.75 -5.84 7.05
CA LYS A 30 5.32 -4.95 8.08
C LYS A 30 6.00 -3.79 7.40
N ALA A 31 5.72 -2.57 7.85
CA ALA A 31 6.35 -1.37 7.30
C ALA A 31 6.26 -0.22 8.28
N GLU A 32 7.01 0.85 8.01
CA GLU A 32 6.84 2.13 8.68
C GLU A 32 5.97 3.02 7.81
N ILE A 33 5.07 3.79 8.42
CA ILE A 33 4.36 4.84 7.70
C ILE A 33 5.29 6.04 7.61
N SER A 34 5.63 6.47 6.41
CA SER A 34 6.47 7.66 6.20
C SER A 34 5.67 8.89 5.80
N ALA A 35 4.44 8.72 5.31
CA ALA A 35 3.53 9.83 5.01
C ALA A 35 2.09 9.36 5.06
N VAL A 36 1.19 10.26 5.42
CA VAL A 36 -0.26 10.03 5.43
C VAL A 36 -0.95 11.26 4.83
N LYS A 37 -1.83 11.03 3.86
CA LYS A 37 -2.72 12.04 3.30
C LYS A 37 -4.14 11.52 3.34
N ALA A 38 -4.90 11.95 4.33
CA ALA A 38 -6.30 11.60 4.45
C ALA A 38 -7.15 12.84 4.15
N ARG A 39 -8.21 12.65 3.37
CA ARG A 39 -9.19 13.71 3.09
C ARG A 39 -10.50 13.36 3.80
N PRO A 40 -11.18 14.33 4.45
CA PRO A 40 -12.47 14.08 5.08
C PRO A 40 -13.43 13.44 4.06
N GLY A 41 -13.99 12.27 4.41
CA GLY A 41 -14.89 11.52 3.53
C GLY A 41 -14.24 10.89 2.31
N GLY A 42 -12.90 11.01 2.15
CA GLY A 42 -12.15 10.48 1.01
C GLY A 42 -11.29 9.28 1.37
N HIS A 43 -10.51 8.85 0.38
CA HIS A 43 -9.52 7.79 0.56
C HIS A 43 -8.34 8.30 1.37
N CYS A 44 -7.64 7.38 2.03
CA CYS A 44 -6.37 7.67 2.70
C CYS A 44 -5.23 7.16 1.84
N TYR A 45 -4.28 8.02 1.54
CA TYR A 45 -3.05 7.66 0.83
C TYR A 45 -1.90 7.70 1.82
N MET A 46 -1.17 6.59 1.90
CA MET A 46 0.00 6.48 2.76
C MET A 46 1.22 6.15 1.92
N GLU A 47 2.38 6.54 2.42
CA GLU A 47 3.65 5.98 1.96
C GLU A 47 4.13 5.02 3.01
N LEU A 48 4.34 3.77 2.62
CA LEU A 48 4.94 2.75 3.46
C LEU A 48 6.40 2.60 3.07
N SER A 49 7.27 2.45 4.05
CA SER A 49 8.70 2.34 3.82
C SER A 49 9.35 1.35 4.77
N GLN A 50 10.55 0.95 4.42
CA GLN A 50 11.41 0.15 5.27
C GLN A 50 12.81 0.70 5.17
N SER A 51 13.47 0.82 6.32
CA SER A 51 14.86 1.25 6.41
C SER A 51 15.68 0.16 7.06
N ASP A 52 16.96 0.10 6.72
CA ASP A 52 17.97 -0.68 7.45
C ASP A 52 18.94 0.28 8.12
N GLY A 53 20.07 -0.21 8.63
CA GLY A 53 21.08 0.64 9.26
C GLY A 53 21.74 1.67 8.34
N ASN A 54 21.52 1.58 7.03
CA ASN A 54 22.15 2.43 6.02
C ASN A 54 21.16 3.36 5.31
N GLY A 55 19.87 3.32 5.68
CA GLY A 55 18.84 4.19 5.10
C GLY A 55 17.68 3.42 4.51
N LEU A 56 16.93 4.11 3.65
CA LEU A 56 15.71 3.60 3.05
C LEU A 56 16.02 2.48 2.04
N VAL A 57 15.39 1.32 2.19
CA VAL A 57 15.60 0.16 1.31
C VAL A 57 14.36 -0.23 0.52
N ALA A 58 13.17 0.22 0.92
CA ALA A 58 11.93 -0.07 0.20
C ALA A 58 10.89 1.01 0.46
N LYS A 59 10.05 1.26 -0.54
CA LYS A 59 8.97 2.26 -0.45
C LYS A 59 7.85 1.87 -1.40
N VAL A 60 6.59 2.05 -0.97
CA VAL A 60 5.42 1.83 -1.81
C VAL A 60 4.28 2.74 -1.39
N THR A 61 3.45 3.15 -2.35
CA THR A 61 2.19 3.83 -2.06
C THR A 61 1.15 2.83 -1.60
N ALA A 62 0.48 3.13 -0.50
CA ALA A 62 -0.61 2.34 0.05
C ALA A 62 -1.89 3.17 0.06
N ILE A 63 -2.99 2.55 -0.31
CA ILE A 63 -4.29 3.22 -0.39
C ILE A 63 -5.26 2.50 0.52
N ILE A 64 -5.93 3.25 1.40
CA ILE A 64 -7.08 2.75 2.15
C ILE A 64 -8.31 3.43 1.56
N TRP A 65 -9.17 2.64 0.90
CA TRP A 65 -10.41 3.17 0.33
C TRP A 65 -11.28 3.77 1.43
N SER A 66 -12.03 4.82 1.10
CA SER A 66 -12.87 5.53 2.06
C SER A 66 -13.83 4.61 2.81
N SER A 67 -14.37 3.60 2.16
CA SER A 67 -15.29 2.63 2.77
C SER A 67 -14.64 1.80 3.90
N LYS A 68 -13.32 1.63 3.85
CA LYS A 68 -12.53 0.95 4.89
C LYS A 68 -11.93 1.94 5.88
N PHE A 69 -11.44 3.06 5.38
CA PHE A 69 -10.73 4.04 6.19
C PHE A 69 -11.60 4.59 7.33
N ARG A 70 -12.86 4.84 7.07
CA ARG A 70 -13.79 5.35 8.08
C ARG A 70 -14.00 4.39 9.27
N PHE A 71 -13.66 3.11 9.10
CA PHE A 71 -13.68 2.11 10.18
C PHE A 71 -12.28 1.83 10.72
N LEU A 72 -11.29 1.70 9.85
CA LEU A 72 -9.93 1.33 10.27
C LEU A 72 -9.25 2.44 11.07
N ALA A 73 -9.44 3.70 10.69
CA ALA A 73 -8.79 4.81 11.38
C ALA A 73 -9.23 4.94 12.84
N PRO A 74 -10.54 5.02 13.15
CA PRO A 74 -10.97 5.08 14.56
C PRO A 74 -10.69 3.78 15.32
N TYR A 75 -10.77 2.62 14.66
CA TYR A 75 -10.42 1.34 15.27
C TYR A 75 -8.95 1.34 15.72
N PHE A 76 -8.04 1.73 14.83
CA PHE A 76 -6.61 1.78 15.14
C PHE A 76 -6.33 2.74 16.28
N GLU A 77 -6.90 3.93 16.26
CA GLU A 77 -6.69 4.93 17.30
C GLU A 77 -7.27 4.48 18.64
N SER A 78 -8.42 3.83 18.62
CA SER A 78 -9.05 3.27 19.83
C SER A 78 -8.17 2.19 20.48
N GLU A 79 -7.52 1.36 19.68
CA GLU A 79 -6.71 0.24 20.19
C GLU A 79 -5.28 0.66 20.56
N THR A 80 -4.70 1.63 19.89
CA THR A 80 -3.30 2.05 20.09
C THR A 80 -3.15 3.33 20.89
N GLY A 81 -4.19 4.15 20.92
CA GLY A 81 -4.13 5.49 21.54
C GLY A 81 -3.52 6.56 20.64
N ILE A 82 -3.11 6.22 19.41
CA ILE A 82 -2.54 7.16 18.46
C ILE A 82 -3.23 7.02 17.09
N PRO A 83 -3.36 8.11 16.32
CA PRO A 83 -3.90 8.01 14.97
C PRO A 83 -2.90 7.35 14.01
N LEU A 84 -3.37 6.97 12.84
CA LEU A 84 -2.48 6.62 11.73
C LEU A 84 -1.69 7.85 11.36
N GLN A 85 -0.37 7.80 11.50
CA GLN A 85 0.50 8.95 11.32
C GLN A 85 1.89 8.51 10.87
N ALA A 86 2.66 9.44 10.33
CA ALA A 86 4.05 9.18 9.96
C ALA A 86 4.89 8.83 11.20
N GLY A 87 5.86 7.97 11.01
CA GLY A 87 6.83 7.62 12.04
C GLY A 87 6.49 6.39 12.87
N ILE A 88 5.38 5.71 12.59
CA ILE A 88 4.99 4.51 13.33
C ILE A 88 5.14 3.25 12.48
N ASN A 89 5.45 2.14 13.14
CA ASN A 89 5.49 0.82 12.51
C ASN A 89 4.11 0.19 12.53
N VAL A 90 3.74 -0.43 11.42
CA VAL A 90 2.43 -1.06 11.25
C VAL A 90 2.55 -2.44 10.63
N LEU A 91 1.56 -3.27 10.90
CA LEU A 91 1.32 -4.52 10.19
C LEU A 91 -0.01 -4.38 9.47
N VAL A 92 0.01 -4.38 8.14
CA VAL A 92 -1.17 -4.13 7.32
C VAL A 92 -1.43 -5.30 6.39
N GLN A 93 -2.71 -5.62 6.22
CA GLN A 93 -3.15 -6.59 5.24
C GLN A 93 -3.41 -5.87 3.93
N VAL A 94 -2.74 -6.31 2.86
CA VAL A 94 -2.77 -5.61 1.58
C VAL A 94 -3.05 -6.54 0.41
N GLN A 95 -3.52 -5.95 -0.67
CA GLN A 95 -3.55 -6.56 -2.00
C GLN A 95 -2.57 -5.79 -2.88
N VAL A 96 -1.78 -6.52 -3.67
CA VAL A 96 -0.93 -5.89 -4.69
C VAL A 96 -1.83 -5.38 -5.81
N ASN A 97 -1.65 -4.12 -6.18
CA ASN A 97 -2.44 -3.44 -7.20
C ASN A 97 -1.52 -2.76 -8.21
N PHE A 98 -1.87 -2.87 -9.48
CA PHE A 98 -1.11 -2.20 -10.53
C PHE A 98 -2.07 -1.46 -11.46
N SER A 99 -1.78 -0.19 -11.68
CA SER A 99 -2.52 0.65 -12.63
C SER A 99 -1.67 0.92 -13.86
N GLN A 100 -2.25 0.85 -15.04
CA GLN A 100 -1.55 1.19 -16.28
C GLN A 100 -1.09 2.66 -16.30
N LEU A 101 -1.76 3.54 -15.54
CA LEU A 101 -1.43 4.95 -15.48
C LEU A 101 -0.52 5.30 -14.30
N TYR A 102 -0.77 4.71 -13.12
CA TYR A 102 -0.13 5.15 -11.88
C TYR A 102 0.89 4.16 -11.32
N GLY A 103 0.98 2.96 -11.92
CA GLY A 103 1.95 1.95 -11.54
C GLY A 103 1.55 1.15 -10.31
N LEU A 104 2.57 0.69 -9.59
CA LEU A 104 2.42 -0.21 -8.44
C LEU A 104 1.93 0.53 -7.21
N SER A 105 0.97 -0.06 -6.52
CA SER A 105 0.53 0.35 -5.20
C SER A 105 0.04 -0.88 -4.44
N VAL A 106 -0.28 -0.71 -3.15
CA VAL A 106 -0.97 -1.74 -2.38
C VAL A 106 -2.26 -1.17 -1.83
N ILE A 107 -3.30 -1.99 -1.81
CA ILE A 107 -4.59 -1.63 -1.22
C ILE A 107 -4.65 -2.23 0.17
N VAL A 108 -4.86 -1.39 1.18
CA VAL A 108 -4.93 -1.83 2.57
C VAL A 108 -6.35 -2.26 2.90
N ASP A 109 -6.51 -3.51 3.32
CA ASP A 109 -7.81 -4.06 3.72
C ASP A 109 -7.98 -4.13 5.22
N ASP A 110 -6.90 -4.24 5.96
CA ASP A 110 -6.93 -4.39 7.42
C ASP A 110 -5.61 -3.94 8.03
N ILE A 111 -5.63 -3.73 9.33
CA ILE A 111 -4.45 -3.36 10.11
C ILE A 111 -4.48 -4.09 11.44
N ASP A 112 -3.31 -4.53 11.91
CA ASP A 112 -3.20 -5.17 13.23
C ASP A 112 -2.66 -4.15 14.24
N PRO A 113 -3.53 -3.60 15.11
CA PRO A 113 -3.10 -2.58 16.07
C PRO A 113 -2.17 -3.14 17.15
N GLN A 114 -2.18 -4.43 17.39
CA GLN A 114 -1.31 -5.04 18.43
C GLN A 114 0.16 -5.00 18.02
N TYR A 115 0.45 -4.97 16.71
CA TYR A 115 1.82 -4.87 16.21
C TYR A 115 2.43 -3.51 16.51
N THR A 116 1.65 -2.46 16.46
CA THR A 116 2.11 -1.11 16.74
C THR A 116 2.21 -0.87 18.25
#